data_bf279b1ecf301d6b06e5d4710d0d29b8
#
_entry.id   bf279b1ecf301d6b06e5d4710d0d29b8
#
_cell.length_a   1.000
_cell.length_b   1.000
_cell.length_c   1.000
_cell.angle_alpha   90.00
_cell.angle_beta   90.00
_cell.angle_gamma   90.00
#
_symmetry.space_group_name_H-M   'P 1'
#
loop_
_entity.id
_entity.type
_entity.pdbx_description
1 polymer ?
#
loop_
_entity_poly.entity_id
_entity_poly.type
_entity_poly.pdbx_seq_one_letter_code
_entity_poly.pdbx_strand_id
1 'polypeptide(L)'
;MSTPEPLQASLGPGAAEPDRLLRWEPENWPVAPGWQRPVSAFLGSTAGLQLASFIRERLAAGATIYPPRPFRALELTPLHSVRAVILGQDPYHGPGQAEGLAFSVRPGIKLPPSLRNIFKELRSGPDEALPGHGSLVDWARRGVLLLNTSLTVEDGLPGSHARRGWEVLTDALLAEVAASASPCVYMLWGAHAQAKAGLIEEAASRHGREALVLRANHPSPLSASRPPAPFLGCGHFAVARDWLTARGFPGVF
;
A
#
# COMPACT_ATOMS: atom_id res chain seq x y z
N MET A 1 -23.72 -29.04 24.06
CA MET A 1 -22.51 -29.08 23.18
C MET A 1 -22.13 -27.65 22.91
N SER A 2 -21.17 -27.15 23.69
CA SER A 2 -20.71 -25.75 23.61
C SER A 2 -19.64 -25.65 22.54
N THR A 3 -19.84 -24.75 21.56
CA THR A 3 -18.85 -24.34 20.57
C THR A 3 -17.72 -23.58 21.25
N PRO A 4 -16.44 -23.86 20.98
CA PRO A 4 -15.33 -23.06 21.51
C PRO A 4 -15.25 -21.73 20.81
N GLU A 5 -15.22 -20.65 21.58
CA GLU A 5 -14.86 -19.29 21.13
C GLU A 5 -13.41 -19.26 20.62
N PRO A 6 -13.11 -18.50 19.54
CA PRO A 6 -11.74 -18.33 19.09
C PRO A 6 -10.97 -17.49 20.11
N LEU A 7 -9.85 -18.05 20.59
CA LEU A 7 -8.87 -17.33 21.41
C LEU A 7 -8.33 -16.12 20.63
N GLN A 8 -8.87 -14.95 20.91
CA GLN A 8 -8.20 -13.68 20.63
C GLN A 8 -7.00 -13.59 21.60
N ALA A 9 -5.80 -13.77 21.09
CA ALA A 9 -4.59 -13.42 21.82
C ALA A 9 -4.54 -11.89 21.95
N SER A 10 -5.18 -11.37 22.98
CA SER A 10 -5.10 -9.99 23.42
C SER A 10 -3.68 -9.77 23.96
N LEU A 11 -2.87 -9.02 23.20
CA LEU A 11 -1.67 -8.40 23.76
C LEU A 11 -2.12 -7.51 24.92
N GLY A 12 -1.61 -7.78 26.12
CA GLY A 12 -1.94 -7.01 27.32
C GLY A 12 -1.65 -5.51 27.14
N PRO A 13 -2.32 -4.61 27.87
CA PRO A 13 -2.12 -3.16 27.76
C PRO A 13 -0.70 -2.82 28.19
N GLY A 14 0.18 -2.45 27.22
CA GLY A 14 1.54 -1.97 27.47
C GLY A 14 2.66 -2.59 26.61
N ALA A 15 2.42 -3.64 25.84
CA ALA A 15 3.43 -4.14 24.91
C ALA A 15 3.51 -3.21 23.67
N ALA A 16 4.66 -2.57 23.45
CA ALA A 16 4.88 -1.80 22.23
C ALA A 16 4.71 -2.72 21.01
N GLU A 17 3.98 -2.26 20.00
CA GLU A 17 3.88 -3.02 18.73
C GLU A 17 5.29 -3.31 18.19
N PRO A 18 5.55 -4.54 17.71
CA PRO A 18 6.85 -4.86 17.14
C PRO A 18 7.17 -3.91 15.98
N ASP A 19 8.43 -3.60 15.78
CA ASP A 19 8.91 -2.74 14.69
C ASP A 19 9.24 -3.53 13.41
N ARG A 20 9.26 -4.87 13.49
CA ARG A 20 9.65 -5.80 12.42
C ARG A 20 8.75 -7.04 12.41
N LEU A 21 8.79 -7.77 11.31
CA LEU A 21 8.14 -9.08 11.17
C LEU A 21 8.87 -10.11 12.04
N LEU A 22 8.17 -10.68 13.01
CA LEU A 22 8.76 -11.67 13.93
C LEU A 22 8.59 -13.09 13.40
N ARG A 23 7.45 -13.38 12.74
CA ARG A 23 7.09 -14.72 12.23
C ARG A 23 6.25 -14.59 10.97
N TRP A 24 6.34 -15.59 10.09
CA TRP A 24 5.46 -15.73 8.95
C TRP A 24 4.20 -16.51 9.35
N GLU A 25 3.17 -15.79 9.73
CA GLU A 25 1.87 -16.34 10.17
C GLU A 25 0.73 -15.53 9.51
N PRO A 26 0.61 -15.57 8.15
CA PRO A 26 -0.34 -14.74 7.41
C PRO A 26 -1.81 -15.06 7.73
N GLU A 27 -2.10 -16.26 8.24
CA GLU A 27 -3.41 -16.65 8.75
C GLU A 27 -3.87 -15.81 9.93
N ASN A 28 -2.94 -15.22 10.69
CA ASN A 28 -3.20 -14.35 11.84
C ASN A 28 -3.20 -12.85 11.46
N TRP A 29 -2.90 -12.50 10.21
CA TRP A 29 -2.89 -11.11 9.78
C TRP A 29 -4.30 -10.66 9.39
N PRO A 30 -4.85 -9.61 10.05
CA PRO A 30 -6.19 -9.18 9.77
C PRO A 30 -6.30 -8.60 8.35
N VAL A 31 -7.39 -8.91 7.68
CA VAL A 31 -7.79 -8.32 6.41
C VAL A 31 -9.26 -7.90 6.50
N ALA A 32 -9.58 -6.71 6.00
CA ALA A 32 -10.94 -6.21 5.96
C ALA A 32 -11.81 -6.97 4.94
N PRO A 33 -13.15 -6.84 5.01
CA PRO A 33 -14.06 -7.49 4.09
C PRO A 33 -13.73 -7.24 2.62
N GLY A 34 -13.83 -8.29 1.81
CA GLY A 34 -13.56 -8.30 0.37
C GLY A 34 -12.17 -8.81 -0.01
N TRP A 35 -11.21 -8.83 0.91
CA TRP A 35 -9.84 -9.27 0.61
C TRP A 35 -9.57 -10.76 0.88
N GLN A 36 -10.47 -11.46 1.61
CA GLN A 36 -10.24 -12.85 2.04
C GLN A 36 -9.99 -13.78 0.85
N ARG A 37 -10.80 -13.64 -0.21
CA ARG A 37 -10.71 -14.50 -1.40
C ARG A 37 -9.37 -14.39 -2.12
N PRO A 38 -8.93 -13.20 -2.59
CA PRO A 38 -7.63 -13.08 -3.27
C PRO A 38 -6.45 -13.43 -2.35
N VAL A 39 -6.51 -13.08 -1.06
CA VAL A 39 -5.45 -13.43 -0.10
C VAL A 39 -5.37 -14.96 0.10
N SER A 40 -6.48 -15.63 0.37
CA SER A 40 -6.49 -17.10 0.57
C SER A 40 -6.04 -17.84 -0.69
N ALA A 41 -6.49 -17.40 -1.89
CA ALA A 41 -6.08 -17.98 -3.16
C ALA A 41 -4.56 -17.84 -3.37
N PHE A 42 -3.99 -16.67 -3.05
CA PHE A 42 -2.56 -16.47 -3.14
C PHE A 42 -1.77 -17.34 -2.15
N LEU A 43 -2.17 -17.37 -0.87
CA LEU A 43 -1.46 -18.13 0.15
C LEU A 43 -1.41 -19.64 -0.16
N GLY A 44 -2.44 -20.18 -0.83
CA GLY A 44 -2.49 -21.56 -1.30
C GLY A 44 -1.81 -21.80 -2.65
N SER A 45 -1.37 -20.75 -3.36
CA SER A 45 -0.71 -20.87 -4.66
C SER A 45 0.76 -21.26 -4.55
N THR A 46 1.34 -21.75 -5.66
CA THR A 46 2.78 -22.04 -5.74
C THR A 46 3.62 -20.81 -5.38
N ALA A 47 3.24 -19.62 -5.86
CA ALA A 47 3.97 -18.38 -5.56
C ALA A 47 3.88 -18.02 -4.07
N GLY A 48 2.72 -18.18 -3.43
CA GLY A 48 2.54 -17.95 -1.99
C GLY A 48 3.34 -18.92 -1.14
N LEU A 49 3.37 -20.20 -1.50
CA LEU A 49 4.15 -21.21 -0.79
C LEU A 49 5.66 -20.98 -0.93
N GLN A 50 6.13 -20.61 -2.12
CA GLN A 50 7.55 -20.27 -2.35
C GLN A 50 7.97 -19.01 -1.56
N LEU A 51 7.12 -17.98 -1.56
CA LEU A 51 7.35 -16.78 -0.74
C LEU A 51 7.41 -17.13 0.76
N ALA A 52 6.50 -17.96 1.23
CA ALA A 52 6.46 -18.40 2.62
C ALA A 52 7.75 -19.12 3.03
N SER A 53 8.26 -20.04 2.18
CA SER A 53 9.56 -20.70 2.41
C SER A 53 10.68 -19.69 2.48
N PHE A 54 10.78 -18.82 1.49
CA PHE A 54 11.80 -17.78 1.42
C PHE A 54 11.80 -16.89 2.68
N ILE A 55 10.64 -16.34 3.09
CA ILE A 55 10.57 -15.47 4.27
C ILE A 55 10.94 -16.23 5.55
N ARG A 56 10.47 -17.47 5.73
CA ARG A 56 10.84 -18.31 6.89
C ARG A 56 12.32 -18.58 6.95
N GLU A 57 12.95 -18.91 5.83
CA GLU A 57 14.40 -19.14 5.73
C GLU A 57 15.19 -17.88 6.10
N ARG A 58 14.76 -16.70 5.61
CA ARG A 58 15.42 -15.43 5.96
C ARG A 58 15.27 -15.10 7.45
N LEU A 59 14.08 -15.28 8.01
CA LEU A 59 13.86 -15.10 9.46
C LEU A 59 14.70 -16.07 10.30
N ALA A 60 14.76 -17.34 9.90
CA ALA A 60 15.59 -18.34 10.57
C ALA A 60 17.10 -18.04 10.49
N ALA A 61 17.54 -17.39 9.40
CA ALA A 61 18.91 -16.90 9.22
C ALA A 61 19.19 -15.59 9.99
N GLY A 62 18.23 -15.07 10.77
CA GLY A 62 18.38 -13.86 11.56
C GLY A 62 18.15 -12.54 10.81
N ALA A 63 17.61 -12.59 9.59
CA ALA A 63 17.29 -11.37 8.85
C ALA A 63 16.22 -10.54 9.57
N THR A 64 16.42 -9.22 9.62
CA THR A 64 15.41 -8.28 10.07
C THR A 64 14.53 -7.89 8.88
N ILE A 65 13.23 -8.15 8.97
CA ILE A 65 12.26 -7.93 7.89
C ILE A 65 11.19 -6.93 8.30
N TYR A 66 10.89 -5.98 7.44
CA TYR A 66 9.85 -4.96 7.61
C TYR A 66 8.73 -5.12 6.56
N PRO A 67 7.52 -4.62 6.86
CA PRO A 67 6.98 -4.13 8.12
C PRO A 67 6.54 -5.27 9.05
N PRO A 68 6.20 -4.99 10.32
CA PRO A 68 5.64 -6.01 11.23
C PRO A 68 4.26 -6.52 10.78
N ARG A 69 3.51 -5.72 10.02
CA ARG A 69 2.15 -6.00 9.55
C ARG A 69 2.07 -5.84 8.02
N PRO A 70 2.44 -6.87 7.23
CA PRO A 70 2.48 -6.75 5.77
C PRO A 70 1.12 -6.48 5.11
N PHE A 71 0.00 -6.95 5.73
CA PHE A 71 -1.37 -6.75 5.21
C PHE A 71 -2.09 -5.52 5.77
N ARG A 72 -1.38 -4.57 6.41
CA ARG A 72 -2.02 -3.42 7.04
C ARG A 72 -2.83 -2.55 6.06
N ALA A 73 -2.41 -2.43 4.81
CA ALA A 73 -3.20 -1.74 3.79
C ALA A 73 -4.56 -2.42 3.56
N LEU A 74 -4.58 -3.75 3.56
CA LEU A 74 -5.80 -4.54 3.39
C LEU A 74 -6.68 -4.55 4.65
N GLU A 75 -6.08 -4.42 5.81
CA GLU A 75 -6.79 -4.32 7.07
C GLU A 75 -7.53 -3.00 7.21
N LEU A 76 -6.88 -1.88 6.86
CA LEU A 76 -7.42 -0.53 7.07
C LEU A 76 -8.37 -0.06 5.97
N THR A 77 -8.29 -0.64 4.76
CA THR A 77 -9.05 -0.21 3.60
C THR A 77 -9.89 -1.38 3.07
N PRO A 78 -11.16 -1.55 3.48
CA PRO A 78 -12.05 -2.57 2.92
C PRO A 78 -12.22 -2.39 1.41
N LEU A 79 -12.34 -3.48 0.64
CA LEU A 79 -12.43 -3.44 -0.82
C LEU A 79 -13.54 -2.52 -1.33
N HIS A 80 -14.73 -2.59 -0.73
CA HIS A 80 -15.89 -1.78 -1.13
C HIS A 80 -15.71 -0.28 -0.85
N SER A 81 -14.81 0.09 0.06
CA SER A 81 -14.51 1.49 0.39
C SER A 81 -13.39 2.11 -0.44
N VAL A 82 -12.69 1.31 -1.26
CA VAL A 82 -11.59 1.82 -2.09
C VAL A 82 -12.12 2.86 -3.08
N ARG A 83 -11.50 4.06 -3.08
CA ARG A 83 -11.78 5.17 -4.01
C ARG A 83 -10.52 5.66 -4.69
N ALA A 84 -9.37 5.40 -4.10
CA ALA A 84 -8.08 5.70 -4.70
C ALA A 84 -7.07 4.60 -4.40
N VAL A 85 -6.16 4.36 -5.33
CA VAL A 85 -4.99 3.48 -5.15
C VAL A 85 -3.74 4.30 -5.38
N ILE A 86 -2.81 4.27 -4.41
CA ILE A 86 -1.45 4.77 -4.58
C ILE A 86 -0.52 3.59 -4.49
N LEU A 87 0.23 3.34 -5.58
CA LEU A 87 1.09 2.17 -5.70
C LEU A 87 2.54 2.53 -5.44
N GLY A 88 3.12 1.94 -4.37
CA GLY A 88 4.54 1.97 -4.06
C GLY A 88 5.27 0.74 -4.60
N GLN A 89 6.60 0.72 -4.47
CA GLN A 89 7.42 -0.41 -4.88
C GLN A 89 7.58 -1.41 -3.73
N ASP A 90 8.24 -1.01 -2.66
CA ASP A 90 8.52 -1.81 -1.47
C ASP A 90 8.44 -0.93 -0.21
N PRO A 91 8.37 -1.53 0.99
CA PRO A 91 8.35 -0.76 2.24
C PRO A 91 9.67 -0.01 2.47
N TYR A 92 9.64 1.00 3.32
CA TYR A 92 10.87 1.59 3.85
C TYR A 92 11.67 0.51 4.60
N HIS A 93 12.98 0.50 4.39
CA HIS A 93 13.88 -0.54 4.86
C HIS A 93 14.74 -0.13 6.07
N GLY A 94 14.45 0.98 6.73
CA GLY A 94 15.09 1.39 7.96
C GLY A 94 14.29 1.03 9.21
N PRO A 95 14.96 0.90 10.38
CA PRO A 95 14.32 0.52 11.63
C PRO A 95 13.13 1.43 11.99
N GLY A 96 12.00 0.81 12.32
CA GLY A 96 10.80 1.50 12.78
C GLY A 96 10.09 2.37 11.74
N GLN A 97 10.56 2.45 10.49
CA GLN A 97 9.99 3.33 9.47
C GLN A 97 8.68 2.77 8.91
N ALA A 98 8.73 1.58 8.33
CA ALA A 98 7.60 0.99 7.63
C ALA A 98 6.46 0.61 8.59
N GLU A 99 5.24 1.00 8.24
CA GLU A 99 4.04 0.65 8.99
C GLU A 99 3.02 -0.19 8.20
N GLY A 100 3.42 -0.74 7.04
CA GLY A 100 2.58 -1.60 6.20
C GLY A 100 1.68 -0.87 5.21
N LEU A 101 1.91 0.42 5.00
CA LEU A 101 1.26 1.27 4.01
C LEU A 101 2.31 1.88 3.09
N ALA A 102 2.05 1.93 1.79
CA ALA A 102 2.95 2.57 0.82
C ALA A 102 3.19 4.05 1.17
N PHE A 103 4.44 4.49 1.11
CA PHE A 103 4.93 5.84 1.42
C PHE A 103 4.74 6.30 2.88
N SER A 104 4.05 5.56 3.72
CA SER A 104 3.72 5.92 5.09
C SER A 104 4.83 5.52 6.07
N VAL A 105 5.05 6.36 7.08
CA VAL A 105 5.95 6.05 8.20
C VAL A 105 5.23 6.29 9.52
N ARG A 106 5.65 5.57 10.56
CA ARG A 106 5.08 5.72 11.92
C ARG A 106 5.21 7.17 12.43
N PRO A 107 4.28 7.65 13.28
CA PRO A 107 4.45 8.89 14.00
C PRO A 107 5.80 8.92 14.74
N GLY A 108 6.45 10.10 14.79
CA GLY A 108 7.78 10.27 15.39
C GLY A 108 8.95 9.98 14.44
N ILE A 109 8.73 9.32 13.32
CA ILE A 109 9.75 9.10 12.28
C ILE A 109 9.89 10.35 11.41
N LYS A 110 11.15 10.75 11.14
CA LYS A 110 11.46 11.84 10.21
C LYS A 110 10.85 11.56 8.84
N LEU A 111 10.18 12.55 8.26
CA LEU A 111 9.55 12.43 6.93
C LEU A 111 10.57 12.01 5.86
N PRO A 112 10.37 10.85 5.21
CA PRO A 112 11.21 10.44 4.09
C PRO A 112 11.09 11.43 2.92
N PRO A 113 12.14 11.55 2.08
CA PRO A 113 12.16 12.53 1.00
C PRO A 113 10.99 12.40 0.01
N SER A 114 10.59 11.17 -0.36
CA SER A 114 9.46 10.93 -1.24
C SER A 114 8.14 11.39 -0.62
N LEU A 115 7.90 11.06 0.65
CA LEU A 115 6.69 11.48 1.36
C LEU A 115 6.62 13.01 1.52
N ARG A 116 7.77 13.66 1.75
CA ARG A 116 7.83 15.12 1.78
C ARG A 116 7.41 15.75 0.45
N ASN A 117 7.81 15.16 -0.66
CA ASN A 117 7.38 15.61 -1.99
C ASN A 117 5.88 15.33 -2.23
N ILE A 118 5.36 14.20 -1.75
CA ILE A 118 3.91 13.92 -1.79
C ILE A 118 3.13 15.01 -1.03
N PHE A 119 3.55 15.37 0.18
CA PHE A 119 2.91 16.44 0.93
C PHE A 119 3.06 17.83 0.30
N LYS A 120 4.18 18.10 -0.40
CA LYS A 120 4.31 19.34 -1.17
C LYS A 120 3.31 19.41 -2.32
N GLU A 121 3.09 18.30 -3.02
CA GLU A 121 2.15 18.22 -4.14
C GLU A 121 0.69 18.25 -3.67
N LEU A 122 0.41 17.75 -2.47
CA LEU A 122 -0.92 17.76 -1.88
C LEU A 122 -1.40 19.18 -1.50
N ARG A 123 -0.46 20.07 -1.12
CA ARG A 123 -0.79 21.40 -0.61
C ARG A 123 -1.46 22.26 -1.67
N SER A 124 -2.45 23.05 -1.24
CA SER A 124 -3.14 24.03 -2.08
C SER A 124 -2.31 25.30 -2.33
N GLY A 125 -1.25 25.54 -1.53
CA GLY A 125 -0.37 26.70 -1.66
C GLY A 125 0.97 26.52 -0.94
N PRO A 126 1.96 27.39 -1.23
CA PRO A 126 3.31 27.28 -0.68
C PRO A 126 3.36 27.51 0.85
N ASP A 127 2.43 28.30 1.38
CA ASP A 127 2.40 28.68 2.80
C ASP A 127 1.64 27.69 3.69
N GLU A 128 0.99 26.68 3.11
CA GLU A 128 0.36 25.62 3.88
C GLU A 128 1.40 24.73 4.56
N ALA A 129 1.30 24.56 5.88
CA ALA A 129 2.24 23.76 6.65
C ALA A 129 2.18 22.27 6.25
N LEU A 130 3.33 21.61 6.23
CA LEU A 130 3.38 20.17 6.07
C LEU A 130 2.77 19.48 7.31
N PRO A 131 2.12 18.31 7.15
CA PRO A 131 1.66 17.53 8.29
C PRO A 131 2.76 17.28 9.31
N GLY A 132 2.42 17.33 10.60
CA GLY A 132 3.37 17.13 11.69
C GLY A 132 3.89 15.69 11.84
N HIS A 133 3.33 14.74 11.08
CA HIS A 133 3.75 13.35 11.07
C HIS A 133 3.64 12.74 9.66
N GLY A 134 4.30 11.60 9.46
CA GLY A 134 4.33 10.90 8.16
C GLY A 134 3.37 9.72 8.06
N SER A 135 2.47 9.52 9.03
CA SER A 135 1.50 8.42 8.96
C SER A 135 0.33 8.79 8.06
N LEU A 136 0.04 7.92 7.09
CA LEU A 136 -1.07 8.02 6.14
C LEU A 136 -2.25 7.12 6.51
N VAL A 137 -2.33 6.67 7.76
CA VAL A 137 -3.42 5.80 8.27
C VAL A 137 -4.79 6.42 8.02
N ASP A 138 -4.92 7.74 8.17
CA ASP A 138 -6.20 8.41 7.94
C ASP A 138 -6.60 8.41 6.46
N TRP A 139 -5.65 8.44 5.53
CA TRP A 139 -5.94 8.24 4.11
C TRP A 139 -6.46 6.81 3.86
N ALA A 140 -5.80 5.81 4.42
CA ALA A 140 -6.23 4.41 4.29
C ALA A 140 -7.67 4.23 4.79
N ARG A 141 -8.01 4.80 5.94
CA ARG A 141 -9.37 4.77 6.52
C ARG A 141 -10.42 5.50 5.66
N ARG A 142 -10.00 6.51 4.89
CA ARG A 142 -10.88 7.23 3.96
C ARG A 142 -10.97 6.58 2.58
N GLY A 143 -10.43 5.39 2.39
CA GLY A 143 -10.56 4.62 1.15
C GLY A 143 -9.40 4.80 0.17
N VAL A 144 -8.23 5.29 0.62
CA VAL A 144 -7.00 5.27 -0.18
C VAL A 144 -6.25 3.97 0.09
N LEU A 145 -6.25 3.04 -0.86
CA LEU A 145 -5.44 1.83 -0.78
C LEU A 145 -3.96 2.17 -1.05
N LEU A 146 -3.17 2.21 0.02
CA LEU A 146 -1.74 2.49 -0.01
C LEU A 146 -0.96 1.17 -0.13
N LEU A 147 -0.83 0.65 -1.34
CA LEU A 147 -0.31 -0.68 -1.62
C LEU A 147 1.10 -0.64 -2.18
N ASN A 148 2.03 -1.43 -1.63
CA ASN A 148 3.31 -1.71 -2.28
C ASN A 148 3.19 -2.95 -3.18
N THR A 149 3.99 -3.05 -4.24
CA THR A 149 4.04 -4.25 -5.10
C THR A 149 4.78 -5.40 -4.42
N SER A 150 5.75 -5.10 -3.55
CA SER A 150 6.36 -6.04 -2.60
C SER A 150 5.98 -5.62 -1.18
N LEU A 151 5.38 -6.53 -0.40
CA LEU A 151 4.84 -6.18 0.92
C LEU A 151 5.84 -6.33 2.06
N THR A 152 7.04 -6.84 1.79
CA THR A 152 8.13 -6.97 2.77
C THR A 152 9.48 -6.60 2.17
N VAL A 153 10.44 -6.27 3.03
CA VAL A 153 11.81 -5.89 2.67
C VAL A 153 12.75 -6.22 3.83
N GLU A 154 14.02 -6.55 3.55
CA GLU A 154 15.05 -6.71 4.60
C GLU A 154 15.66 -5.36 4.97
N ASP A 155 16.13 -5.27 6.23
CA ASP A 155 16.81 -4.10 6.77
C ASP A 155 17.98 -3.66 5.89
N GLY A 156 18.01 -2.38 5.52
CA GLY A 156 19.06 -1.78 4.69
C GLY A 156 19.11 -2.23 3.22
N LEU A 157 18.24 -3.16 2.77
CA LEU A 157 18.31 -3.81 1.46
C LEU A 157 17.05 -3.53 0.60
N PRO A 158 16.92 -2.34 -0.02
CA PRO A 158 15.77 -2.02 -0.85
C PRO A 158 15.61 -3.03 -2.00
N GLY A 159 14.37 -3.45 -2.26
CA GLY A 159 14.05 -4.41 -3.31
C GLY A 159 14.45 -5.87 -3.01
N SER A 160 14.93 -6.20 -1.81
CA SER A 160 15.41 -7.54 -1.45
C SER A 160 14.36 -8.64 -1.63
N HIS A 161 13.08 -8.32 -1.50
CA HIS A 161 11.96 -9.24 -1.69
C HIS A 161 11.21 -9.06 -3.01
N ALA A 162 11.70 -8.19 -3.91
CA ALA A 162 11.14 -8.05 -5.25
C ALA A 162 11.27 -9.36 -6.04
N ARG A 163 10.24 -9.70 -6.82
CA ARG A 163 10.16 -10.94 -7.62
C ARG A 163 10.26 -12.24 -6.80
N ARG A 164 9.89 -12.18 -5.52
CA ARG A 164 9.80 -13.35 -4.64
C ARG A 164 8.39 -13.91 -4.50
N GLY A 165 7.41 -13.33 -5.23
CA GLY A 165 6.03 -13.81 -5.26
C GLY A 165 4.98 -12.81 -4.80
N TRP A 166 5.35 -11.72 -4.09
CA TRP A 166 4.41 -10.69 -3.66
C TRP A 166 3.62 -10.08 -4.82
N GLU A 167 4.26 -9.93 -5.98
CA GLU A 167 3.64 -9.31 -7.16
C GLU A 167 2.43 -10.11 -7.65
N VAL A 168 2.40 -11.43 -7.46
CA VAL A 168 1.23 -12.27 -7.80
C VAL A 168 0.03 -11.88 -6.95
N LEU A 169 0.22 -11.66 -5.65
CA LEU A 169 -0.85 -11.17 -4.77
C LEU A 169 -1.26 -9.75 -5.16
N THR A 170 -0.30 -8.83 -5.24
CA THR A 170 -0.60 -7.40 -5.42
C THR A 170 -1.22 -7.12 -6.79
N ASP A 171 -0.88 -7.87 -7.83
CA ASP A 171 -1.54 -7.82 -9.13
C ASP A 171 -2.98 -8.34 -9.05
N ALA A 172 -3.23 -9.43 -8.31
CA ALA A 172 -4.57 -9.94 -8.08
C ALA A 172 -5.43 -8.93 -7.27
N LEU A 173 -4.85 -8.26 -6.26
CA LEU A 173 -5.53 -7.20 -5.50
C LEU A 173 -5.87 -6.00 -6.38
N LEU A 174 -4.96 -5.56 -7.25
CA LEU A 174 -5.21 -4.46 -8.20
C LEU A 174 -6.32 -4.80 -9.19
N ALA A 175 -6.31 -6.04 -9.73
CA ALA A 175 -7.36 -6.52 -10.62
C ALA A 175 -8.72 -6.60 -9.91
N GLU A 176 -8.76 -7.05 -8.65
CA GLU A 176 -9.98 -7.10 -7.84
C GLU A 176 -10.55 -5.69 -7.57
N VAL A 177 -9.67 -4.71 -7.22
CA VAL A 177 -10.09 -3.30 -7.09
C VAL A 177 -10.66 -2.79 -8.40
N ALA A 178 -9.97 -3.01 -9.52
CA ALA A 178 -10.40 -2.52 -10.83
C ALA A 178 -11.71 -3.17 -11.30
N ALA A 179 -11.97 -4.42 -10.90
CA ALA A 179 -13.21 -5.14 -11.21
C ALA A 179 -14.38 -4.73 -10.29
N SER A 180 -14.11 -4.32 -9.06
CA SER A 180 -15.15 -4.16 -8.02
C SER A 180 -15.37 -2.71 -7.58
N ALA A 181 -14.29 -1.94 -7.37
CA ALA A 181 -14.38 -0.56 -6.89
C ALA A 181 -14.66 0.41 -8.05
N SER A 182 -15.73 1.19 -7.92
CA SER A 182 -16.11 2.20 -8.92
C SER A 182 -16.93 3.31 -8.26
N PRO A 183 -16.59 4.57 -8.51
CA PRO A 183 -15.40 5.07 -9.24
C PRO A 183 -14.10 4.87 -8.44
N CYS A 184 -12.96 4.69 -9.12
CA CYS A 184 -11.65 4.57 -8.48
C CYS A 184 -10.55 5.31 -9.26
N VAL A 185 -9.68 6.02 -8.54
CA VAL A 185 -8.50 6.72 -9.08
C VAL A 185 -7.24 5.91 -8.79
N TYR A 186 -6.39 5.73 -9.80
CA TYR A 186 -5.11 5.05 -9.67
C TYR A 186 -3.97 6.04 -9.90
N MET A 187 -3.20 6.32 -8.86
CA MET A 187 -2.02 7.20 -8.92
C MET A 187 -0.77 6.34 -9.06
N LEU A 188 -0.26 6.25 -10.29
CA LEU A 188 0.88 5.42 -10.66
C LEU A 188 2.12 6.28 -10.85
N TRP A 189 2.97 6.31 -9.83
CA TRP A 189 4.15 7.17 -9.79
C TRP A 189 5.43 6.38 -10.04
N GLY A 190 6.09 6.70 -11.16
CA GLY A 190 7.30 6.04 -11.64
C GLY A 190 7.02 4.80 -12.49
N ALA A 191 8.02 4.37 -13.25
CA ALA A 191 7.90 3.30 -14.24
C ALA A 191 7.39 1.97 -13.67
N HIS A 192 7.80 1.64 -12.44
CA HIS A 192 7.40 0.41 -11.76
C HIS A 192 5.88 0.36 -11.50
N ALA A 193 5.31 1.44 -10.96
CA ALA A 193 3.86 1.54 -10.75
C ALA A 193 3.11 1.62 -12.09
N GLN A 194 3.61 2.39 -13.04
CA GLN A 194 2.99 2.57 -14.37
C GLN A 194 2.93 1.29 -15.19
N ALA A 195 3.83 0.32 -14.96
CA ALA A 195 3.77 -0.99 -15.59
C ALA A 195 2.48 -1.77 -15.24
N LYS A 196 1.76 -1.38 -14.18
CA LYS A 196 0.48 -1.98 -13.78
C LYS A 196 -0.74 -1.35 -14.45
N ALA A 197 -0.57 -0.29 -15.23
CA ALA A 197 -1.68 0.43 -15.84
C ALA A 197 -2.53 -0.46 -16.76
N GLY A 198 -1.89 -1.25 -17.63
CA GLY A 198 -2.61 -2.16 -18.54
C GLY A 198 -3.49 -3.18 -17.81
N LEU A 199 -2.98 -3.77 -16.73
CA LEU A 199 -3.75 -4.68 -15.87
C LEU A 199 -5.01 -4.00 -15.30
N ILE A 200 -4.85 -2.78 -14.80
CA ILE A 200 -5.94 -1.99 -14.19
C ILE A 200 -6.99 -1.62 -15.25
N GLU A 201 -6.54 -1.05 -16.37
CA GLU A 201 -7.39 -0.57 -17.46
C GLU A 201 -8.18 -1.73 -18.08
N GLU A 202 -7.54 -2.88 -18.32
CA GLU A 202 -8.19 -4.07 -18.84
C GLU A 202 -9.24 -4.64 -17.86
N ALA A 203 -8.89 -4.75 -16.57
CA ALA A 203 -9.82 -5.27 -15.58
C ALA A 203 -11.03 -4.33 -15.40
N ALA A 204 -10.82 -3.02 -15.31
CA ALA A 204 -11.90 -2.04 -15.20
C ALA A 204 -12.83 -2.09 -16.45
N SER A 205 -12.25 -2.08 -17.65
CA SER A 205 -13.01 -2.14 -18.91
C SER A 205 -13.85 -3.41 -19.00
N ARG A 206 -13.27 -4.57 -18.67
CA ARG A 206 -13.96 -5.87 -18.71
C ARG A 206 -15.20 -5.93 -17.81
N HIS A 207 -15.19 -5.17 -16.71
CA HIS A 207 -16.28 -5.15 -15.73
C HIS A 207 -17.14 -3.87 -15.80
N GLY A 208 -16.94 -3.01 -16.82
CA GLY A 208 -17.68 -1.76 -16.99
C GLY A 208 -17.48 -0.78 -15.80
N ARG A 209 -16.27 -0.72 -15.25
CA ARG A 209 -15.94 0.14 -14.10
C ARG A 209 -15.25 1.42 -14.52
N GLU A 210 -15.55 2.51 -13.81
CA GLU A 210 -14.90 3.79 -14.04
C GLU A 210 -13.55 3.84 -13.29
N ALA A 211 -12.45 3.90 -14.04
CA ALA A 211 -11.10 4.01 -13.55
C ALA A 211 -10.41 5.24 -14.13
N LEU A 212 -9.89 6.12 -13.27
CA LEU A 212 -9.02 7.23 -13.67
C LEU A 212 -7.57 6.87 -13.36
N VAL A 213 -6.75 6.71 -14.40
CA VAL A 213 -5.33 6.36 -14.24
C VAL A 213 -4.46 7.60 -14.46
N LEU A 214 -3.81 8.06 -13.38
CA LEU A 214 -2.92 9.23 -13.37
C LEU A 214 -1.46 8.77 -13.31
N ARG A 215 -0.63 9.27 -14.24
CA ARG A 215 0.78 8.86 -14.40
C ARG A 215 1.71 10.05 -14.25
N ALA A 216 2.72 9.95 -13.36
CA ALA A 216 3.81 10.92 -13.20
C ALA A 216 5.10 10.20 -12.83
N ASN A 217 6.22 10.90 -12.83
CA ASN A 217 7.47 10.37 -12.31
C ASN A 217 7.34 10.02 -10.82
N HIS A 218 8.26 9.20 -10.29
CA HIS A 218 8.27 8.84 -8.88
C HIS A 218 8.55 10.08 -7.99
N PRO A 219 7.91 10.21 -6.80
CA PRO A 219 8.09 11.35 -5.90
C PRO A 219 9.47 11.46 -5.24
N SER A 220 10.40 10.53 -5.52
CA SER A 220 11.76 10.62 -4.99
C SER A 220 12.48 11.88 -5.50
N PRO A 221 13.39 12.49 -4.71
CA PRO A 221 14.17 13.65 -5.16
C PRO A 221 14.93 13.44 -6.47
N LEU A 222 15.26 12.18 -6.79
CA LEU A 222 15.98 11.82 -8.01
C LEU A 222 15.15 12.00 -9.28
N SER A 223 13.81 12.05 -9.18
CA SER A 223 12.91 12.05 -10.34
C SER A 223 11.74 13.02 -10.23
N ALA A 224 11.42 13.51 -9.05
CA ALA A 224 10.22 14.30 -8.81
C ALA A 224 10.07 15.56 -9.69
N SER A 225 11.18 16.17 -10.10
CA SER A 225 11.19 17.37 -10.96
C SER A 225 11.66 17.07 -12.38
N ARG A 226 11.89 15.81 -12.77
CA ARG A 226 12.44 15.48 -14.09
C ARG A 226 11.36 15.50 -15.18
N PRO A 227 11.63 16.11 -16.36
CA PRO A 227 10.78 15.97 -17.52
C PRO A 227 10.81 14.50 -18.04
N PRO A 228 9.85 14.04 -18.88
CA PRO A 228 8.75 14.84 -19.42
C PRO A 228 7.53 14.93 -18.50
N ALA A 229 7.41 14.13 -17.44
CA ALA A 229 6.24 14.03 -16.56
C ALA A 229 6.63 14.19 -15.08
N PRO A 230 7.06 15.38 -14.63
CA PRO A 230 7.47 15.59 -13.24
C PRO A 230 6.32 15.25 -12.28
N PHE A 231 6.68 14.76 -11.10
CA PHE A 231 5.73 14.53 -10.02
C PHE A 231 5.29 15.86 -9.39
N LEU A 232 6.24 16.74 -9.10
CA LEU A 232 5.93 18.07 -8.56
C LEU A 232 5.28 18.93 -9.63
N GLY A 233 4.07 19.41 -9.34
CA GLY A 233 3.23 20.18 -10.25
C GLY A 233 2.38 19.31 -11.19
N CYS A 234 2.27 17.99 -10.96
CA CYS A 234 1.41 17.11 -11.77
C CYS A 234 -0.10 17.31 -11.49
N GLY A 235 -0.47 17.92 -10.37
CA GLY A 235 -1.85 18.20 -9.99
C GLY A 235 -2.72 16.98 -9.70
N HIS A 236 -2.12 15.80 -9.50
CA HIS A 236 -2.86 14.55 -9.36
C HIS A 236 -3.89 14.57 -8.21
N PHE A 237 -3.56 15.19 -7.09
CA PHE A 237 -4.49 15.28 -5.95
C PHE A 237 -5.69 16.16 -6.26
N ALA A 238 -5.50 17.28 -6.95
CA ALA A 238 -6.59 18.15 -7.39
C ALA A 238 -7.49 17.41 -8.39
N VAL A 239 -6.90 16.84 -9.45
CA VAL A 239 -7.62 16.06 -10.46
C VAL A 239 -8.42 14.91 -9.83
N ALA A 240 -7.81 14.16 -8.91
CA ALA A 240 -8.46 13.04 -8.22
C ALA A 240 -9.63 13.51 -7.35
N ARG A 241 -9.44 14.61 -6.59
CA ARG A 241 -10.45 15.20 -5.73
C ARG A 241 -11.67 15.68 -6.55
N ASP A 242 -11.43 16.42 -7.61
CA ASP A 242 -12.49 16.94 -8.47
C ASP A 242 -13.27 15.81 -9.15
N TRP A 243 -12.55 14.81 -9.68
CA TRP A 243 -13.14 13.67 -10.35
C TRP A 243 -14.00 12.79 -9.41
N LEU A 244 -13.50 12.54 -8.18
CA LEU A 244 -14.25 11.79 -7.16
C LEU A 244 -15.43 12.59 -6.61
N THR A 245 -15.26 13.90 -6.36
CA THR A 245 -16.33 14.78 -5.87
C THR A 245 -17.48 14.85 -6.86
N ALA A 246 -17.20 14.98 -8.16
CA ALA A 246 -18.21 14.96 -9.22
C ALA A 246 -19.02 13.65 -9.26
N ARG A 247 -18.51 12.58 -8.62
CA ARG A 247 -19.14 11.26 -8.52
C ARG A 247 -19.71 10.94 -7.13
N GLY A 248 -19.78 11.94 -6.25
CA GLY A 248 -20.38 11.83 -4.92
C GLY A 248 -19.43 11.32 -3.82
N PHE A 249 -18.12 11.34 -4.05
CA PHE A 249 -17.09 10.88 -3.08
C PHE A 249 -16.11 12.01 -2.70
N PRO A 250 -16.55 13.07 -1.99
CA PRO A 250 -15.64 14.12 -1.50
C PRO A 250 -14.79 13.63 -0.34
N GLY A 251 -13.66 14.30 -0.09
CA GLY A 251 -12.87 14.14 1.15
C GLY A 251 -12.03 12.86 1.24
N VAL A 252 -11.64 12.27 0.12
CA VAL A 252 -10.75 11.09 0.08
C VAL A 252 -9.30 11.47 0.46
N PHE A 253 -8.85 12.68 0.07
CA PHE A 253 -7.52 13.24 0.38
C PHE A 253 -7.60 14.47 1.27
#